data_ea25ee252a12f745fe55001b9d47c812
#
_entry.id   ea25ee252a12f745fe55001b9d47c812
#
_cell.length_a   1.000
_cell.length_b   1.000
_cell.length_c   1.000
_cell.angle_alpha   90.00
_cell.angle_beta   90.00
_cell.angle_gamma   90.00
#
_symmetry.space_group_name_H-M   'P 1'
#
loop_
_entity.id
_entity.type
_entity.pdbx_description
1 polymer ?
#
loop_
_entity_poly.entity_id
_entity_poly.type
_entity_poly.pdbx_seq_one_letter_code
_entity_poly.pdbx_strand_id
1 'polypeptide(L)'
;MTKIEITNDESQTEDKLVFEVDPEVKEEFLEKQMKSTRGYYRYVLQLADDFEVKLGKPIYNFNTEERDELLIVQYKNKNTFAFQTVLSPLKTYVDFCISPKNLVKHNENRFAIILTSNYKEYINVQAKENSYIPLSESRELQSKLKNYQDRLILELLSLGVRGRTEKGNTLEELVNLKEEDIKWEKKRIYLTKNNVGEKRWIEVDDYTLDLIKKVIDQKFYVANNGLKTKPNDEGIYEPTDRGRVINPSEYVFRTPGKNKYGKVDYQFFASRIQRMQKWLKNSYISTSNLYFSAIIEYAKGEKKKKGELTKEDYIKINERFEFGENGEKYLFKTKELIATYLDDER
;
A
#
# COMPACT_ATOMS: atom_id res chain seq x y z
N MET A 1 51.09 -0.38 8.94
CA MET A 1 49.75 -0.73 9.41
C MET A 1 49.03 0.58 9.73
N THR A 2 48.31 1.10 8.73
CA THR A 2 47.61 2.39 8.86
C THR A 2 46.13 2.06 8.95
N LYS A 3 45.52 2.37 10.10
CA LYS A 3 44.08 2.22 10.33
C LYS A 3 43.37 3.28 9.49
N ILE A 4 42.50 2.83 8.59
CA ILE A 4 41.53 3.68 7.89
C ILE A 4 40.29 3.75 8.78
N GLU A 5 40.06 4.91 9.40
CA GLU A 5 38.79 5.23 10.03
C GLU A 5 37.77 5.49 8.92
N ILE A 6 36.74 4.64 8.88
CA ILE A 6 35.55 4.85 8.04
C ILE A 6 34.61 5.75 8.85
N THR A 7 34.62 7.03 8.54
CA THR A 7 33.57 7.96 8.98
C THR A 7 32.32 7.68 8.15
N ASN A 8 31.30 7.07 8.77
CA ASN A 8 29.95 7.03 8.24
C ASN A 8 29.37 8.44 8.33
N ASP A 9 29.41 9.16 7.23
CA ASP A 9 28.68 10.40 7.06
C ASP A 9 27.29 10.07 6.49
N GLU A 10 26.37 9.68 7.36
CA GLU A 10 24.93 9.57 7.05
C GLU A 10 24.27 10.94 7.19
N SER A 11 24.67 11.91 6.38
CA SER A 11 23.86 13.09 6.13
C SER A 11 22.90 12.80 4.96
N GLN A 12 21.90 11.95 5.16
CA GLN A 12 20.66 12.08 4.42
C GLN A 12 20.01 13.38 4.94
N THR A 13 20.14 14.44 4.17
CA THR A 13 19.26 15.60 4.26
C THR A 13 17.84 15.09 3.96
N GLU A 14 17.13 14.66 5.02
CA GLU A 14 15.68 14.67 5.00
C GLU A 14 15.31 16.13 4.67
N ASP A 15 14.77 16.38 3.47
CA ASP A 15 14.01 17.59 3.22
C ASP A 15 12.92 17.62 4.29
N LYS A 16 13.16 18.34 5.38
CA LYS A 16 12.17 18.58 6.41
C LYS A 16 11.05 19.34 5.73
N LEU A 17 9.99 18.62 5.37
CA LEU A 17 8.74 19.23 4.96
C LEU A 17 8.34 20.19 6.09
N VAL A 18 8.46 21.48 5.84
CA VAL A 18 8.17 22.56 6.78
C VAL A 18 6.68 22.84 6.70
N PHE A 19 6.01 22.95 7.83
CA PHE A 19 4.63 23.43 7.85
C PHE A 19 4.58 24.92 7.50
N GLU A 20 3.58 25.32 6.74
CA GLU A 20 3.36 26.73 6.36
C GLU A 20 2.47 27.45 7.36
N VAL A 21 1.49 26.72 7.97
CA VAL A 21 0.58 27.28 8.97
C VAL A 21 0.98 26.81 10.36
N ASP A 22 1.21 27.72 11.27
CA ASP A 22 1.60 27.49 12.67
C ASP A 22 2.71 26.44 12.87
N PRO A 23 3.85 26.56 12.17
CA PRO A 23 4.90 25.54 12.19
C PRO A 23 5.42 25.24 13.60
N GLU A 24 5.58 26.25 14.43
CA GLU A 24 6.08 26.09 15.82
C GLU A 24 5.10 25.27 16.69
N VAL A 25 3.81 25.50 16.53
CA VAL A 25 2.76 24.80 17.28
C VAL A 25 2.68 23.32 16.87
N LYS A 26 2.75 23.04 15.56
CA LYS A 26 2.75 21.67 15.04
C LYS A 26 3.99 20.90 15.43
N GLU A 27 5.17 21.53 15.36
CA GLU A 27 6.43 20.88 15.80
C GLU A 27 6.42 20.59 17.30
N GLU A 28 6.02 21.55 18.14
CA GLU A 28 5.89 21.30 19.57
C GLU A 28 4.90 20.17 19.90
N PHE A 29 3.78 20.10 19.19
CA PHE A 29 2.84 19.00 19.33
C PHE A 29 3.49 17.66 18.97
N LEU A 30 4.22 17.61 17.84
CA LEU A 30 4.89 16.40 17.36
C LEU A 30 5.99 15.92 18.32
N GLU A 31 6.72 16.84 18.93
CA GLU A 31 7.75 16.49 19.92
C GLU A 31 7.19 15.76 21.15
N LYS A 32 5.95 16.06 21.52
CA LYS A 32 5.23 15.40 22.62
C LYS A 32 4.69 14.02 22.27
N GLN A 33 4.68 13.64 20.96
CA GLN A 33 4.20 12.33 20.53
C GLN A 33 5.27 11.26 20.67
N MET A 34 4.83 10.00 20.86
CA MET A 34 5.74 8.84 20.87
C MET A 34 6.53 8.76 19.56
N LYS A 35 7.82 8.45 19.65
CA LYS A 35 8.72 8.35 18.49
C LYS A 35 8.18 7.46 17.38
N SER A 36 7.50 6.35 17.73
CA SER A 36 6.92 5.40 16.78
C SER A 36 5.72 5.94 15.98
N THR A 37 4.97 6.91 16.52
CA THR A 37 3.76 7.47 15.88
C THR A 37 3.99 8.86 15.30
N ARG A 38 5.05 9.54 15.70
CA ARG A 38 5.38 10.92 15.32
C ARG A 38 5.40 11.12 13.80
N GLY A 39 6.03 10.18 13.06
CA GLY A 39 6.11 10.25 11.60
C GLY A 39 4.74 10.19 10.93
N TYR A 40 3.84 9.35 11.43
CA TYR A 40 2.48 9.28 10.92
C TYR A 40 1.66 10.54 11.26
N TYR A 41 1.79 11.07 12.48
CA TYR A 41 1.12 12.32 12.87
C TYR A 41 1.60 13.49 12.03
N ARG A 42 2.91 13.58 11.76
CA ARG A 42 3.47 14.56 10.84
C ARG A 42 2.83 14.47 9.45
N TYR A 43 2.75 13.27 8.89
CA TYR A 43 2.11 13.05 7.58
C TYR A 43 0.65 13.52 7.55
N VAL A 44 -0.12 13.18 8.60
CA VAL A 44 -1.52 13.63 8.68
C VAL A 44 -1.60 15.17 8.76
N LEU A 45 -0.80 15.80 9.61
CA LEU A 45 -0.79 17.27 9.74
C LEU A 45 -0.29 17.96 8.48
N GLN A 46 0.62 17.37 7.72
CA GLN A 46 1.11 17.90 6.44
C GLN A 46 -0.02 17.99 5.40
N LEU A 47 -0.84 16.93 5.30
CA LEU A 47 -2.00 16.95 4.40
C LEU A 47 -3.06 17.99 4.83
N ALA A 48 -3.17 18.25 6.14
CA ALA A 48 -4.02 19.33 6.64
C ALA A 48 -3.42 20.71 6.33
N ASP A 49 -2.10 20.86 6.40
CA ASP A 49 -1.39 22.11 6.17
C ASP A 49 -1.65 22.67 4.76
N ASP A 50 -1.59 21.82 3.73
CA ASP A 50 -1.96 22.18 2.36
C ASP A 50 -3.38 22.77 2.28
N PHE A 51 -4.30 22.27 3.07
CA PHE A 51 -5.68 22.72 3.11
C PHE A 51 -5.84 24.01 3.95
N GLU A 52 -5.09 24.13 5.05
CA GLU A 52 -5.00 25.33 5.88
C GLU A 52 -4.49 26.53 5.08
N VAL A 53 -3.44 26.32 4.28
CA VAL A 53 -2.88 27.34 3.35
C VAL A 53 -3.97 27.80 2.38
N LYS A 54 -4.68 26.88 1.76
CA LYS A 54 -5.78 27.18 0.83
C LYS A 54 -6.87 28.04 1.47
N LEU A 55 -7.21 27.78 2.74
CA LEU A 55 -8.25 28.50 3.48
C LEU A 55 -7.73 29.74 4.22
N GLY A 56 -6.42 29.93 4.34
CA GLY A 56 -5.79 31.04 5.06
C GLY A 56 -6.05 31.01 6.58
N LYS A 57 -6.27 29.81 7.17
CA LYS A 57 -6.52 29.66 8.61
C LYS A 57 -6.16 28.28 9.13
N PRO A 58 -5.76 28.17 10.40
CA PRO A 58 -5.38 26.91 11.00
C PRO A 58 -6.58 25.98 11.23
N ILE A 59 -6.34 24.66 11.18
CA ILE A 59 -7.33 23.59 11.28
C ILE A 59 -8.18 23.67 12.55
N TYR A 60 -7.62 24.12 13.66
CA TYR A 60 -8.35 24.24 14.93
C TYR A 60 -9.41 25.36 14.93
N ASN A 61 -9.42 26.20 13.88
CA ASN A 61 -10.42 27.25 13.65
C ASN A 61 -11.40 26.91 12.50
N PHE A 62 -11.33 25.70 11.93
CA PHE A 62 -12.26 25.30 10.86
C PHE A 62 -13.70 25.22 11.40
N ASN A 63 -14.66 25.62 10.57
CA ASN A 63 -16.06 25.33 10.81
C ASN A 63 -16.38 23.87 10.44
N THR A 64 -17.63 23.46 10.61
CA THR A 64 -18.05 22.06 10.34
C THR A 64 -17.89 21.69 8.86
N GLU A 65 -18.25 22.58 7.95
CA GLU A 65 -18.18 22.35 6.50
C GLU A 65 -16.74 22.20 6.04
N GLU A 66 -15.83 23.04 6.48
CA GLU A 66 -14.40 23.00 6.15
C GLU A 66 -13.72 21.76 6.73
N ARG A 67 -14.10 21.38 7.97
CA ARG A 67 -13.66 20.11 8.57
C ARG A 67 -14.09 18.92 7.72
N ASP A 68 -15.34 18.91 7.28
CA ASP A 68 -15.92 17.79 6.52
C ASP A 68 -15.30 17.75 5.10
N GLU A 69 -15.08 18.90 4.47
CA GLU A 69 -14.36 18.97 3.18
C GLU A 69 -12.92 18.42 3.33
N LEU A 70 -12.19 18.84 4.35
CA LEU A 70 -10.86 18.28 4.65
C LEU A 70 -10.91 16.75 4.78
N LEU A 71 -11.83 16.22 5.57
CA LEU A 71 -11.92 14.80 5.88
C LEU A 71 -12.34 13.94 4.68
N ILE A 72 -13.21 14.44 3.82
CA ILE A 72 -13.74 13.69 2.67
C ILE A 72 -12.87 13.88 1.43
N VAL A 73 -12.49 15.12 1.12
CA VAL A 73 -11.85 15.46 -0.15
C VAL A 73 -10.33 15.35 -0.08
N GLN A 74 -9.71 15.89 0.97
CA GLN A 74 -8.25 15.91 1.08
C GLN A 74 -7.70 14.53 1.47
N TYR A 75 -8.26 13.88 2.49
CA TYR A 75 -7.75 12.59 2.95
C TYR A 75 -8.22 11.39 2.11
N LYS A 76 -9.30 11.52 1.37
CA LYS A 76 -9.82 10.48 0.47
C LYS A 76 -9.91 9.10 1.14
N ASN A 77 -10.46 9.08 2.36
CA ASN A 77 -10.59 7.85 3.13
C ASN A 77 -11.47 6.83 2.40
N LYS A 78 -10.99 5.61 2.25
CA LYS A 78 -11.67 4.53 1.50
C LYS A 78 -12.42 3.54 2.38
N ASN A 79 -12.29 3.62 3.68
CA ASN A 79 -13.05 2.84 4.67
C ASN A 79 -13.00 3.52 6.05
N THR A 80 -13.85 3.07 6.95
CA THR A 80 -13.99 3.64 8.30
C THR A 80 -12.73 3.49 9.14
N PHE A 81 -11.96 2.43 8.94
CA PHE A 81 -10.68 2.25 9.63
C PHE A 81 -9.63 3.29 9.17
N ALA A 82 -9.50 3.52 7.86
CA ALA A 82 -8.62 4.57 7.33
C ALA A 82 -9.05 5.94 7.86
N PHE A 83 -10.34 6.22 7.88
CA PHE A 83 -10.90 7.44 8.47
C PHE A 83 -10.53 7.59 9.94
N GLN A 84 -10.72 6.56 10.75
CA GLN A 84 -10.38 6.58 12.18
C GLN A 84 -8.90 6.87 12.43
N THR A 85 -8.00 6.28 11.61
CA THR A 85 -6.55 6.51 11.74
C THR A 85 -6.17 7.96 11.43
N VAL A 86 -6.85 8.62 10.51
CA VAL A 86 -6.65 10.05 10.21
C VAL A 86 -7.29 10.94 11.27
N LEU A 87 -8.51 10.62 11.69
CA LEU A 87 -9.25 11.42 12.66
C LEU A 87 -8.55 11.50 14.03
N SER A 88 -7.90 10.43 14.47
CA SER A 88 -7.25 10.38 15.78
C SER A 88 -6.13 11.42 15.96
N PRO A 89 -5.13 11.55 15.06
CA PRO A 89 -4.13 12.62 15.13
C PRO A 89 -4.74 14.04 15.11
N LEU A 90 -5.77 14.26 14.29
CA LEU A 90 -6.42 15.57 14.17
C LEU A 90 -7.13 15.94 15.46
N LYS A 91 -7.87 15.01 16.08
CA LYS A 91 -8.48 15.21 17.40
C LYS A 91 -7.42 15.59 18.44
N THR A 92 -6.37 14.81 18.52
CA THR A 92 -5.31 15.02 19.52
C THR A 92 -4.58 16.35 19.32
N TYR A 93 -4.36 16.77 18.07
CA TYR A 93 -3.74 18.06 17.76
C TYR A 93 -4.66 19.23 18.13
N VAL A 94 -5.93 19.17 17.78
CA VAL A 94 -6.88 20.24 18.13
C VAL A 94 -7.10 20.32 19.64
N ASP A 95 -7.14 19.19 20.38
CA ASP A 95 -7.16 19.20 21.85
C ASP A 95 -5.92 19.90 22.42
N PHE A 96 -4.74 19.65 21.85
CA PHE A 96 -3.51 20.35 22.23
C PHE A 96 -3.59 21.87 21.97
N CYS A 97 -4.22 22.29 20.87
CA CYS A 97 -4.43 23.69 20.54
C CYS A 97 -5.46 24.38 21.48
N ILE A 98 -6.43 23.61 22.01
CA ILE A 98 -7.38 24.10 23.01
C ILE A 98 -6.68 24.23 24.36
N SER A 99 -6.02 23.18 24.81
CA SER A 99 -5.34 23.14 26.12
C SER A 99 -4.05 22.30 26.00
N PRO A 100 -2.90 22.87 26.33
CA PRO A 100 -2.66 24.09 27.12
C PRO A 100 -2.48 25.38 26.29
N LYS A 101 -2.60 25.33 24.95
CA LYS A 101 -2.21 26.49 24.09
C LYS A 101 -3.22 27.62 24.04
N ASN A 102 -4.51 27.35 24.29
CA ASN A 102 -5.59 28.32 24.26
C ASN A 102 -5.68 29.11 22.93
N LEU A 103 -5.46 28.42 21.79
CA LEU A 103 -5.43 29.04 20.46
C LEU A 103 -6.80 28.98 19.76
N VAL A 104 -7.71 28.15 20.25
CA VAL A 104 -8.99 27.88 19.60
C VAL A 104 -10.03 28.91 19.98
N LYS A 105 -10.62 29.58 18.95
CA LYS A 105 -11.63 30.62 19.17
C LYS A 105 -12.92 30.14 19.81
N HIS A 106 -13.27 28.85 19.66
CA HIS A 106 -14.56 28.30 20.05
C HIS A 106 -14.51 27.36 21.26
N ASN A 107 -13.36 27.09 21.81
CA ASN A 107 -13.12 26.17 22.91
C ASN A 107 -13.75 24.77 22.74
N GLU A 108 -13.97 24.35 21.50
CA GLU A 108 -14.61 23.10 21.10
C GLU A 108 -13.76 22.37 20.05
N ASN A 109 -13.48 21.08 20.30
CA ASN A 109 -12.84 20.24 19.31
C ASN A 109 -13.87 19.65 18.34
N ARG A 110 -14.05 20.27 17.20
CA ARG A 110 -15.01 19.84 16.18
C ARG A 110 -14.73 18.46 15.58
N PHE A 111 -13.49 17.99 15.64
CA PHE A 111 -13.14 16.63 15.24
C PHE A 111 -13.56 15.60 16.30
N ALA A 112 -13.60 15.98 17.58
CA ALA A 112 -13.96 15.09 18.67
C ALA A 112 -15.46 14.76 18.72
N ILE A 113 -16.32 15.64 18.21
CA ILE A 113 -17.77 15.43 18.18
C ILE A 113 -18.25 14.43 17.14
N ILE A 114 -17.38 14.00 16.21
CA ILE A 114 -17.74 13.01 15.18
C ILE A 114 -17.95 11.65 15.83
N LEU A 115 -19.19 11.17 15.81
CA LEU A 115 -19.56 9.88 16.38
C LEU A 115 -19.13 8.73 15.49
N THR A 116 -18.80 7.59 16.10
CA THR A 116 -18.39 6.38 15.36
C THR A 116 -19.46 5.90 14.38
N SER A 117 -20.74 6.08 14.72
CA SER A 117 -21.88 5.76 13.84
C SER A 117 -21.83 6.51 12.50
N ASN A 118 -21.23 7.70 12.49
CA ASN A 118 -21.21 8.60 11.32
C ASN A 118 -19.95 8.43 10.47
N TYR A 119 -19.01 7.55 10.84
CA TYR A 119 -17.76 7.39 10.10
C TYR A 119 -17.96 7.02 8.62
N LYS A 120 -19.05 6.34 8.28
CA LYS A 120 -19.39 5.99 6.89
C LYS A 120 -19.63 7.22 6.01
N GLU A 121 -20.10 8.32 6.58
CA GLU A 121 -20.36 9.59 5.87
C GLU A 121 -19.07 10.26 5.36
N TYR A 122 -17.93 9.94 5.98
CA TYR A 122 -16.62 10.49 5.64
C TYR A 122 -15.82 9.60 4.68
N ILE A 123 -16.44 8.57 4.08
CA ILE A 123 -15.79 7.71 3.09
C ILE A 123 -15.85 8.39 1.72
N ASN A 124 -14.72 8.58 1.08
CA ASN A 124 -14.66 9.03 -0.29
C ASN A 124 -14.99 7.84 -1.22
N VAL A 125 -16.20 7.85 -1.80
CA VAL A 125 -16.72 6.78 -2.64
C VAL A 125 -15.80 6.51 -3.83
N GLN A 126 -15.35 7.55 -4.53
CA GLN A 126 -14.45 7.39 -5.68
C GLN A 126 -13.09 6.79 -5.29
N ALA A 127 -12.53 7.20 -4.15
CA ALA A 127 -11.28 6.62 -3.65
C ALA A 127 -11.47 5.14 -3.23
N LYS A 128 -12.61 4.82 -2.65
CA LYS A 128 -13.00 3.44 -2.32
C LYS A 128 -13.07 2.59 -3.59
N GLU A 129 -13.87 2.99 -4.57
CA GLU A 129 -14.05 2.28 -5.83
C GLU A 129 -12.72 2.09 -6.57
N ASN A 130 -11.96 3.16 -6.76
CA ASN A 130 -10.66 3.12 -7.43
C ASN A 130 -9.61 2.26 -6.70
N SER A 131 -9.76 2.03 -5.39
CA SER A 131 -8.85 1.19 -4.63
C SER A 131 -9.12 -0.32 -4.76
N TYR A 132 -10.27 -0.68 -5.29
CA TYR A 132 -10.61 -2.06 -5.60
C TYR A 132 -10.26 -2.36 -7.05
N ILE A 133 -9.29 -3.22 -7.27
CA ILE A 133 -8.75 -3.62 -8.57
C ILE A 133 -8.99 -5.13 -8.72
N PRO A 134 -10.07 -5.56 -9.39
CA PRO A 134 -10.33 -6.96 -9.65
C PRO A 134 -9.19 -7.63 -10.41
N LEU A 135 -9.06 -8.96 -10.31
CA LEU A 135 -8.01 -9.71 -11.02
C LEU A 135 -8.07 -9.49 -12.54
N SER A 136 -9.27 -9.38 -13.12
CA SER A 136 -9.46 -9.08 -14.55
C SER A 136 -8.85 -7.73 -14.94
N GLU A 137 -9.15 -6.67 -14.18
CA GLU A 137 -8.58 -5.34 -14.40
C GLU A 137 -7.06 -5.35 -14.16
N SER A 138 -6.59 -6.04 -13.13
CA SER A 138 -5.15 -6.21 -12.89
C SER A 138 -4.45 -6.82 -14.10
N ARG A 139 -5.05 -7.82 -14.76
CA ARG A 139 -4.53 -8.45 -15.98
C ARG A 139 -4.54 -7.52 -17.19
N GLU A 140 -5.53 -6.66 -17.31
CA GLU A 140 -5.54 -5.60 -18.34
C GLU A 140 -4.39 -4.61 -18.12
N LEU A 141 -4.15 -4.20 -16.88
CA LEU A 141 -3.01 -3.36 -16.53
C LEU A 141 -1.67 -4.05 -16.82
N GLN A 142 -1.55 -5.35 -16.52
CA GLN A 142 -0.37 -6.15 -16.82
C GLN A 142 -0.07 -6.18 -18.33
N SER A 143 -1.07 -6.22 -19.19
CA SER A 143 -0.89 -6.24 -20.65
C SER A 143 -0.12 -5.02 -21.19
N LYS A 144 -0.19 -3.88 -20.49
CA LYS A 144 0.48 -2.62 -20.81
C LYS A 144 1.94 -2.57 -20.33
N LEU A 145 2.40 -3.58 -19.57
CA LEU A 145 3.77 -3.67 -19.07
C LEU A 145 4.64 -4.50 -20.00
N LYS A 146 5.88 -4.06 -20.26
CA LYS A 146 6.82 -4.77 -21.13
C LYS A 146 7.50 -5.95 -20.45
N ASN A 147 7.82 -5.81 -19.16
CA ASN A 147 8.59 -6.80 -18.42
C ASN A 147 7.70 -7.82 -17.74
N TYR A 148 7.97 -9.10 -17.94
CA TYR A 148 7.20 -10.17 -17.30
C TYR A 148 7.33 -10.16 -15.77
N GLN A 149 8.48 -9.77 -15.21
CA GLN A 149 8.61 -9.61 -13.74
C GLN A 149 7.63 -8.56 -13.19
N ASP A 150 7.42 -7.43 -13.89
CA ASP A 150 6.50 -6.39 -13.45
C ASP A 150 5.04 -6.89 -13.53
N ARG A 151 4.70 -7.65 -14.59
CA ARG A 151 3.38 -8.31 -14.71
C ARG A 151 3.15 -9.30 -13.58
N LEU A 152 4.14 -10.14 -13.27
CA LEU A 152 4.02 -11.17 -12.23
C LEU A 152 3.89 -10.57 -10.83
N ILE A 153 4.51 -9.42 -10.55
CA ILE A 153 4.31 -8.70 -9.29
C ILE A 153 2.83 -8.35 -9.11
N LEU A 154 2.18 -7.78 -10.13
CA LEU A 154 0.76 -7.44 -10.07
C LEU A 154 -0.09 -8.70 -9.94
N GLU A 155 0.19 -9.74 -10.71
CA GLU A 155 -0.56 -11.00 -10.69
C GLU A 155 -0.53 -11.64 -9.30
N LEU A 156 0.65 -11.86 -8.72
CA LEU A 156 0.78 -12.53 -7.43
C LEU A 156 0.17 -11.72 -6.28
N LEU A 157 0.31 -10.39 -6.30
CA LEU A 157 -0.36 -9.53 -5.32
C LEU A 157 -1.89 -9.63 -5.45
N SER A 158 -2.43 -9.67 -6.68
CA SER A 158 -3.86 -9.83 -6.94
C SER A 158 -4.39 -11.25 -6.60
N LEU A 159 -3.50 -12.22 -6.43
CA LEU A 159 -3.80 -13.56 -5.89
C LEU A 159 -3.61 -13.65 -4.36
N GLY A 160 -3.24 -12.54 -3.72
CA GLY A 160 -3.04 -12.49 -2.28
C GLY A 160 -1.70 -12.99 -1.79
N VAL A 161 -0.68 -13.02 -2.66
CA VAL A 161 0.71 -13.33 -2.27
C VAL A 161 1.33 -12.07 -1.70
N ARG A 162 1.67 -12.08 -0.44
CA ARG A 162 2.24 -10.91 0.25
C ARG A 162 3.29 -11.32 1.28
N GLY A 163 2.87 -12.07 2.29
CA GLY A 163 3.66 -12.39 3.47
C GLY A 163 3.80 -11.22 4.44
N ARG A 164 4.07 -11.56 5.70
CA ARG A 164 4.26 -10.61 6.79
C ARG A 164 5.38 -11.08 7.69
N THR A 165 6.28 -10.18 8.09
CA THR A 165 7.26 -10.44 9.13
C THR A 165 6.82 -9.85 10.47
N GLU A 166 7.47 -10.27 11.56
CA GLU A 166 7.36 -9.63 12.87
C GLU A 166 7.71 -8.13 12.83
N LYS A 167 8.58 -7.73 11.92
CA LYS A 167 8.99 -6.32 11.69
C LYS A 167 8.06 -5.53 10.79
N GLY A 168 6.92 -6.11 10.37
CA GLY A 168 5.94 -5.45 9.50
C GLY A 168 6.28 -5.45 8.01
N ASN A 169 7.39 -6.03 7.57
CA ASN A 169 7.70 -6.21 6.16
C ASN A 169 6.70 -7.20 5.54
N THR A 170 6.05 -6.78 4.46
CA THR A 170 4.83 -7.43 3.98
C THR A 170 4.98 -8.16 2.65
N LEU A 171 6.18 -8.35 2.13
CA LEU A 171 6.42 -8.95 0.81
C LEU A 171 7.34 -10.17 0.86
N GLU A 172 7.45 -10.84 2.00
CA GLU A 172 8.37 -11.97 2.17
C GLU A 172 8.07 -13.14 1.25
N GLU A 173 6.80 -13.43 0.99
CA GLU A 173 6.43 -14.50 0.08
C GLU A 173 6.92 -14.24 -1.35
N LEU A 174 6.91 -12.97 -1.79
CA LEU A 174 7.46 -12.59 -3.10
C LEU A 174 8.99 -12.64 -3.08
N VAL A 175 9.60 -12.12 -2.01
CA VAL A 175 11.07 -12.06 -1.85
C VAL A 175 11.68 -13.47 -1.81
N ASN A 176 10.98 -14.43 -1.20
CA ASN A 176 11.48 -15.79 -1.00
C ASN A 176 11.09 -16.78 -2.10
N LEU A 177 10.24 -16.37 -3.04
CA LEU A 177 9.70 -17.27 -4.07
C LEU A 177 10.81 -17.82 -4.98
N LYS A 178 10.96 -19.15 -4.99
CA LYS A 178 11.91 -19.86 -5.83
C LYS A 178 11.21 -20.68 -6.90
N GLU A 179 11.96 -21.09 -7.94
CA GLU A 179 11.45 -21.94 -9.00
C GLU A 179 11.00 -23.32 -8.44
N GLU A 180 11.72 -23.89 -7.48
CA GLU A 180 11.39 -25.16 -6.81
C GLU A 180 10.05 -25.15 -6.07
N ASP A 181 9.55 -23.96 -5.70
CA ASP A 181 8.26 -23.78 -5.03
C ASP A 181 7.07 -23.92 -5.98
N ILE A 182 7.30 -23.90 -7.29
CA ILE A 182 6.25 -24.01 -8.32
C ILE A 182 5.96 -25.48 -8.60
N LYS A 183 4.74 -25.93 -8.31
CA LYS A 183 4.26 -27.28 -8.61
C LYS A 183 3.40 -27.25 -9.87
N TRP A 184 4.07 -27.28 -11.02
CA TRP A 184 3.49 -27.10 -12.35
C TRP A 184 2.28 -28.01 -12.63
N GLU A 185 2.42 -29.33 -12.41
CA GLU A 185 1.35 -30.29 -12.65
C GLU A 185 0.14 -30.10 -11.72
N LYS A 186 0.40 -29.66 -10.47
CA LYS A 186 -0.65 -29.43 -9.46
C LYS A 186 -1.25 -28.04 -9.54
N LYS A 187 -0.74 -27.17 -10.39
CA LYS A 187 -1.11 -25.75 -10.50
C LYS A 187 -1.10 -25.04 -9.14
N ARG A 188 -0.02 -25.22 -8.37
CA ARG A 188 0.13 -24.68 -7.01
C ARG A 188 1.49 -24.00 -6.83
N ILE A 189 1.48 -22.98 -6.02
CA ILE A 189 2.70 -22.30 -5.56
C ILE A 189 2.80 -22.48 -4.05
N TYR A 190 3.96 -22.93 -3.56
CA TYR A 190 4.27 -22.97 -2.15
C TYR A 190 4.90 -21.66 -1.73
N LEU A 191 4.30 -21.01 -0.73
CA LEU A 191 4.72 -19.71 -0.21
C LEU A 191 5.30 -19.92 1.18
N THR A 192 6.49 -19.40 1.41
CA THR A 192 7.13 -19.47 2.72
C THR A 192 6.43 -18.50 3.67
N LYS A 193 5.81 -19.07 4.69
CA LYS A 193 5.14 -18.35 5.77
C LYS A 193 6.18 -17.81 6.72
N ASN A 194 6.25 -16.51 6.90
CA ASN A 194 7.06 -15.83 7.91
C ASN A 194 8.34 -16.62 8.27
N ASN A 195 9.37 -16.13 8.78
CA ASN A 195 10.65 -16.77 9.13
C ASN A 195 10.60 -18.14 9.85
N VAL A 196 9.42 -18.72 10.04
CA VAL A 196 9.18 -19.98 10.78
C VAL A 196 9.34 -21.23 9.90
N GLY A 197 9.52 -21.07 8.58
CA GLY A 197 9.69 -22.20 7.66
C GLY A 197 8.39 -22.96 7.34
N GLU A 198 7.25 -22.58 7.92
CA GLU A 198 5.95 -23.10 7.51
C GLU A 198 5.61 -22.58 6.13
N LYS A 199 5.06 -23.47 5.29
CA LYS A 199 4.64 -23.12 3.93
C LYS A 199 3.12 -23.19 3.84
N ARG A 200 2.53 -22.15 3.24
CA ARG A 200 1.17 -22.22 2.70
C ARG A 200 1.24 -22.45 1.20
N TRP A 201 0.16 -22.87 0.59
CA TRP A 201 0.07 -22.97 -0.87
C TRP A 201 -1.15 -22.22 -1.38
N ILE A 202 -1.04 -21.74 -2.61
CA ILE A 202 -2.16 -21.17 -3.36
C ILE A 202 -2.34 -21.96 -4.66
N GLU A 203 -3.57 -22.09 -5.10
CA GLU A 203 -3.89 -22.58 -6.43
C GLU A 203 -3.80 -21.42 -7.42
N VAL A 204 -3.28 -21.72 -8.60
CA VAL A 204 -3.10 -20.75 -9.68
C VAL A 204 -3.61 -21.33 -11.00
N ASP A 205 -3.98 -20.45 -11.91
CA ASP A 205 -4.43 -20.85 -13.25
C ASP A 205 -3.26 -20.96 -14.26
N ASP A 206 -3.58 -21.41 -15.46
CA ASP A 206 -2.59 -21.58 -16.52
C ASP A 206 -1.95 -20.26 -16.95
N TYR A 207 -2.69 -19.15 -16.87
CA TYR A 207 -2.15 -17.82 -17.14
C TYR A 207 -1.02 -17.46 -16.18
N THR A 208 -1.23 -17.68 -14.90
CA THR A 208 -0.22 -17.40 -13.86
C THR A 208 1.01 -18.29 -14.04
N LEU A 209 0.83 -19.59 -14.33
CA LEU A 209 1.94 -20.51 -14.59
C LEU A 209 2.75 -20.11 -15.84
N ASP A 210 2.07 -19.78 -16.94
CA ASP A 210 2.72 -19.30 -18.16
C ASP A 210 3.52 -18.01 -17.89
N LEU A 211 2.94 -17.09 -17.11
CA LEU A 211 3.62 -15.86 -16.74
C LEU A 211 4.86 -16.12 -15.87
N ILE A 212 4.79 -17.04 -14.90
CA ILE A 212 5.96 -17.45 -14.09
C ILE A 212 7.05 -18.02 -15.00
N LYS A 213 6.71 -18.90 -15.94
CA LYS A 213 7.66 -19.47 -16.88
C LYS A 213 8.35 -18.37 -17.70
N LYS A 214 7.58 -17.41 -18.23
CA LYS A 214 8.12 -16.27 -18.96
C LYS A 214 9.05 -15.41 -18.10
N VAL A 215 8.77 -15.29 -16.80
CA VAL A 215 9.66 -14.58 -15.85
C VAL A 215 10.97 -15.34 -15.64
N ILE A 216 10.90 -16.65 -15.45
CA ILE A 216 12.10 -17.51 -15.29
C ILE A 216 12.97 -17.44 -16.56
N ASP A 217 12.36 -17.47 -17.74
CA ASP A 217 13.05 -17.42 -19.02
C ASP A 217 13.52 -15.98 -19.39
N GLN A 218 13.04 -14.95 -18.72
CA GLN A 218 13.38 -13.57 -19.02
C GLN A 218 14.84 -13.26 -18.70
N LYS A 219 15.65 -12.99 -19.72
CA LYS A 219 17.08 -12.68 -19.60
C LYS A 219 17.40 -11.20 -19.61
N PHE A 220 16.45 -10.36 -20.03
CA PHE A 220 16.67 -8.94 -20.22
C PHE A 220 15.49 -8.12 -19.66
N TYR A 221 15.80 -7.08 -18.90
CA TYR A 221 14.81 -6.14 -18.36
C TYR A 221 14.83 -4.84 -19.16
N VAL A 222 13.75 -4.53 -19.83
CA VAL A 222 13.58 -3.30 -20.60
C VAL A 222 13.38 -2.12 -19.66
N ALA A 223 14.23 -1.10 -19.77
CA ALA A 223 14.16 0.08 -18.90
C ALA A 223 12.93 0.94 -19.22
N ASN A 224 12.42 1.60 -18.19
CA ASN A 224 11.32 2.58 -18.28
C ASN A 224 10.10 2.09 -19.09
N ASN A 225 9.76 0.81 -18.94
CA ASN A 225 8.65 0.15 -19.66
C ASN A 225 8.73 0.30 -21.19
N GLY A 226 9.94 0.38 -21.75
CA GLY A 226 10.18 0.50 -23.19
C GLY A 226 10.07 1.91 -23.75
N LEU A 227 10.13 2.93 -22.90
CA LEU A 227 10.13 4.34 -23.30
C LEU A 227 11.47 5.00 -22.96
N LYS A 228 11.87 6.00 -23.71
CA LYS A 228 12.99 6.86 -23.34
C LYS A 228 12.71 7.60 -22.03
N THR A 229 13.76 7.88 -21.28
CA THR A 229 13.62 8.56 -19.96
C THR A 229 13.27 10.04 -20.06
N LYS A 230 13.55 10.64 -21.22
CA LYS A 230 13.20 12.04 -21.52
C LYS A 230 12.31 12.06 -22.76
N PRO A 231 11.30 12.93 -22.80
CA PRO A 231 10.53 13.15 -24.03
C PRO A 231 11.41 13.82 -25.10
N ASN A 232 10.98 13.77 -26.34
CA ASN A 232 11.52 14.58 -27.41
C ASN A 232 11.07 16.07 -27.27
N ASP A 233 11.46 16.92 -28.22
CA ASP A 233 11.13 18.36 -28.22
C ASP A 233 9.60 18.63 -28.29
N GLU A 234 8.83 17.66 -28.75
CA GLU A 234 7.36 17.71 -28.81
C GLU A 234 6.70 17.19 -27.51
N GLY A 235 7.48 16.84 -26.49
CA GLY A 235 6.99 16.28 -25.23
C GLY A 235 6.61 14.78 -25.30
N ILE A 236 6.95 14.09 -26.37
CA ILE A 236 6.58 12.67 -26.61
C ILE A 236 7.71 11.73 -26.15
N TYR A 237 7.34 10.72 -25.37
CA TYR A 237 8.26 9.64 -24.97
C TYR A 237 8.37 8.60 -26.08
N GLU A 238 9.50 8.59 -26.75
CA GLU A 238 9.77 7.63 -27.83
C GLU A 238 10.10 6.23 -27.30
N PRO A 239 9.81 5.16 -28.08
CA PRO A 239 10.19 3.79 -27.74
C PRO A 239 11.71 3.60 -27.58
N THR A 240 12.11 2.66 -26.73
CA THR A 240 13.51 2.26 -26.57
C THR A 240 13.61 0.78 -26.17
N ASP A 241 14.63 0.09 -26.69
CA ASP A 241 15.01 -1.26 -26.25
C ASP A 241 16.12 -1.24 -25.20
N ARG A 242 16.44 -0.07 -24.68
CA ARG A 242 17.46 0.07 -23.65
C ARG A 242 17.06 -0.69 -22.40
N GLY A 243 17.97 -1.50 -21.89
CA GLY A 243 17.69 -2.30 -20.70
C GLY A 243 18.95 -2.90 -20.11
N ARG A 244 18.75 -3.88 -19.23
CA ARG A 244 19.83 -4.52 -18.48
C ARG A 244 19.63 -6.03 -18.46
N VAL A 245 20.73 -6.76 -18.50
CA VAL A 245 20.72 -8.21 -18.31
C VAL A 245 20.22 -8.54 -16.91
N ILE A 246 19.34 -9.52 -16.80
CA ILE A 246 18.85 -10.05 -15.52
C ILE A 246 19.85 -11.08 -15.01
N ASN A 247 20.27 -10.96 -13.77
CA ASN A 247 21.22 -11.88 -13.16
C ASN A 247 20.58 -13.27 -12.94
N PRO A 248 21.33 -14.36 -13.19
CA PRO A 248 20.88 -15.70 -12.86
C PRO A 248 20.65 -15.86 -11.35
N SER A 249 19.62 -16.57 -10.96
CA SER A 249 19.31 -16.87 -9.55
C SER A 249 18.30 -18.01 -9.48
N GLU A 250 18.25 -18.68 -8.34
CA GLU A 250 17.20 -19.66 -7.99
C GLU A 250 15.84 -19.01 -7.68
N TYR A 251 15.85 -17.70 -7.46
CA TYR A 251 14.62 -16.94 -7.16
C TYR A 251 13.88 -16.55 -8.43
N VAL A 252 12.55 -16.55 -8.36
CA VAL A 252 11.69 -16.11 -9.46
C VAL A 252 11.92 -14.63 -9.78
N PHE A 253 11.99 -13.78 -8.75
CA PHE A 253 12.31 -12.37 -8.92
C PHE A 253 13.80 -12.10 -8.81
N ARG A 254 14.36 -11.43 -9.82
CA ARG A 254 15.79 -11.26 -10.01
C ARG A 254 16.15 -9.82 -10.35
N THR A 255 17.30 -9.37 -9.87
CA THR A 255 17.78 -8.01 -10.12
C THR A 255 18.38 -7.87 -11.50
N PRO A 256 18.06 -6.81 -12.27
CA PRO A 256 18.80 -6.47 -13.49
C PRO A 256 20.06 -5.66 -13.17
N GLY A 257 21.16 -5.92 -13.91
CA GLY A 257 22.39 -5.15 -13.82
C GLY A 257 23.57 -5.91 -13.22
N LYS A 258 24.74 -5.27 -13.14
CA LYS A 258 26.03 -5.94 -12.91
C LYS A 258 26.32 -6.35 -11.47
N ASN A 259 25.66 -5.79 -10.46
CA ASN A 259 26.22 -5.76 -9.11
C ASN A 259 25.46 -6.54 -8.02
N LYS A 260 24.41 -7.28 -8.33
CA LYS A 260 23.70 -8.07 -7.30
C LYS A 260 23.23 -9.40 -7.86
N TYR A 261 23.79 -10.47 -7.33
CA TYR A 261 23.33 -11.84 -7.58
C TYR A 261 22.48 -12.27 -6.39
N GLY A 262 21.39 -12.98 -6.65
CA GLY A 262 20.60 -13.64 -5.63
C GLY A 262 19.26 -12.95 -5.32
N LYS A 263 18.89 -13.03 -4.06
CA LYS A 263 17.59 -12.62 -3.53
C LYS A 263 17.36 -11.12 -3.64
N VAL A 264 16.19 -10.73 -4.15
CA VAL A 264 15.71 -9.33 -4.09
C VAL A 264 15.24 -8.98 -2.68
N ASP A 265 15.12 -7.69 -2.40
CA ASP A 265 14.61 -7.17 -1.14
C ASP A 265 13.24 -6.50 -1.30
N TYR A 266 12.67 -6.04 -0.21
CA TYR A 266 11.42 -5.30 -0.20
C TYR A 266 11.47 -4.04 -1.10
N GLN A 267 12.59 -3.31 -1.09
CA GLN A 267 12.75 -2.07 -1.86
C GLN A 267 12.66 -2.30 -3.37
N PHE A 268 13.08 -3.48 -3.83
CA PHE A 268 12.91 -3.87 -5.22
C PHE A 268 11.43 -3.80 -5.64
N PHE A 269 10.53 -4.39 -4.85
CA PHE A 269 9.09 -4.40 -5.14
C PHE A 269 8.47 -3.02 -4.98
N ALA A 270 8.78 -2.32 -3.89
CA ALA A 270 8.25 -0.98 -3.63
C ALA A 270 8.58 -0.01 -4.78
N SER A 271 9.85 0.01 -5.21
CA SER A 271 10.29 0.85 -6.32
C SER A 271 9.67 0.47 -7.67
N ARG A 272 9.39 -0.83 -7.89
CA ARG A 272 8.71 -1.30 -9.10
C ARG A 272 7.26 -0.86 -9.13
N ILE A 273 6.53 -1.05 -8.04
CA ILE A 273 5.13 -0.63 -7.93
C ILE A 273 5.01 0.88 -8.15
N GLN A 274 5.87 1.69 -7.53
CA GLN A 274 5.86 3.14 -7.73
C GLN A 274 6.09 3.54 -9.20
N ARG A 275 6.95 2.83 -9.93
CA ARG A 275 7.14 3.06 -11.37
C ARG A 275 5.92 2.62 -12.18
N MET A 276 5.34 1.46 -11.85
CA MET A 276 4.12 0.98 -12.52
C MET A 276 2.96 1.95 -12.35
N GLN A 277 2.78 2.55 -11.17
CA GLN A 277 1.79 3.63 -10.96
C GLN A 277 1.94 4.76 -11.99
N LYS A 278 3.18 5.20 -12.22
CA LYS A 278 3.48 6.27 -13.18
C LYS A 278 3.22 5.83 -14.62
N TRP A 279 3.70 4.65 -15.02
CA TRP A 279 3.55 4.14 -16.39
C TRP A 279 2.10 3.84 -16.75
N LEU A 280 1.35 3.31 -15.80
CA LEU A 280 -0.06 2.95 -15.98
C LEU A 280 -1.02 4.10 -15.66
N LYS A 281 -0.49 5.25 -15.20
CA LYS A 281 -1.27 6.42 -14.76
C LYS A 281 -2.36 6.05 -13.74
N ASN A 282 -2.04 5.11 -12.86
CA ASN A 282 -2.96 4.63 -11.83
C ASN A 282 -2.27 4.61 -10.47
N SER A 283 -2.52 5.64 -9.66
CA SER A 283 -1.96 5.79 -8.30
C SER A 283 -2.52 4.79 -7.28
N TYR A 284 -3.62 4.12 -7.62
CA TYR A 284 -4.25 3.12 -6.74
C TYR A 284 -3.58 1.74 -6.82
N ILE A 285 -2.71 1.49 -7.80
CA ILE A 285 -1.89 0.29 -7.84
C ILE A 285 -0.93 0.33 -6.63
N SER A 286 -1.19 -0.51 -5.64
CA SER A 286 -0.34 -0.63 -4.45
C SER A 286 -0.37 -2.06 -3.93
N THR A 287 0.65 -2.44 -3.15
CA THR A 287 0.67 -3.76 -2.51
C THR A 287 -0.57 -4.02 -1.67
N SER A 288 -1.05 -2.99 -0.96
CA SER A 288 -2.22 -3.11 -0.10
C SER A 288 -3.52 -3.20 -0.89
N ASN A 289 -3.71 -2.35 -1.92
CA ASN A 289 -4.95 -2.36 -2.68
C ASN A 289 -5.12 -3.66 -3.47
N LEU A 290 -4.07 -4.13 -4.14
CA LEU A 290 -4.11 -5.43 -4.86
C LEU A 290 -4.38 -6.60 -3.91
N TYR A 291 -3.70 -6.62 -2.77
CA TYR A 291 -3.92 -7.65 -1.77
C TYR A 291 -5.33 -7.63 -1.16
N PHE A 292 -5.85 -6.45 -0.82
CA PHE A 292 -7.22 -6.33 -0.31
C PHE A 292 -8.25 -6.67 -1.37
N SER A 293 -7.99 -6.34 -2.64
CA SER A 293 -8.83 -6.76 -3.76
C SER A 293 -8.91 -8.29 -3.87
N ALA A 294 -7.78 -8.99 -3.69
CA ALA A 294 -7.76 -10.45 -3.66
C ALA A 294 -8.64 -11.04 -2.53
N ILE A 295 -8.62 -10.43 -1.35
CA ILE A 295 -9.48 -10.84 -0.22
C ILE A 295 -10.96 -10.64 -0.58
N ILE A 296 -11.28 -9.48 -1.15
CA ILE A 296 -12.65 -9.12 -1.55
C ILE A 296 -13.15 -10.07 -2.64
N GLU A 297 -12.37 -10.33 -3.69
CA GLU A 297 -12.71 -11.26 -4.76
C GLU A 297 -12.96 -12.68 -4.25
N TYR A 298 -12.10 -13.16 -3.37
CA TYR A 298 -12.29 -14.48 -2.75
C TYR A 298 -13.57 -14.53 -1.92
N ALA A 299 -13.83 -13.50 -1.12
CA ALA A 299 -15.04 -13.40 -0.31
C ALA A 299 -16.31 -13.33 -1.18
N LYS A 300 -16.30 -12.58 -2.28
CA LYS A 300 -17.38 -12.53 -3.28
C LYS A 300 -17.63 -13.93 -3.85
N GLY A 301 -16.58 -14.64 -4.21
CA GLY A 301 -16.68 -16.01 -4.71
C GLY A 301 -17.32 -16.98 -3.70
N GLU A 302 -16.93 -16.90 -2.43
CA GLU A 302 -17.51 -17.73 -1.36
C GLU A 302 -18.96 -17.33 -1.05
N LYS A 303 -19.27 -16.04 -1.01
CA LYS A 303 -20.66 -15.55 -0.85
C LYS A 303 -21.57 -16.05 -1.99
N LYS A 304 -21.09 -15.99 -3.23
CA LYS A 304 -21.84 -16.48 -4.39
C LYS A 304 -22.17 -17.97 -4.30
N LYS A 305 -21.27 -18.79 -3.72
CA LYS A 305 -21.49 -20.24 -3.55
C LYS A 305 -22.47 -20.57 -2.41
N LYS A 306 -22.48 -19.76 -1.33
CA LYS A 306 -23.15 -20.09 -0.07
C LYS A 306 -24.36 -19.22 0.26
N GLY A 307 -24.51 -18.09 -0.43
CA GLY A 307 -25.50 -17.05 -0.13
C GLY A 307 -24.98 -16.03 0.87
N GLU A 308 -24.59 -16.45 2.06
CA GLU A 308 -24.05 -15.58 3.11
C GLU A 308 -22.71 -16.12 3.66
N LEU A 309 -21.90 -15.22 4.19
CA LEU A 309 -20.64 -15.57 4.83
C LEU A 309 -20.83 -15.72 6.36
N THR A 310 -20.48 -16.88 6.89
CA THR A 310 -20.50 -17.18 8.33
C THR A 310 -19.24 -16.69 9.03
N LYS A 311 -19.21 -16.74 10.35
CA LYS A 311 -18.01 -16.45 11.15
C LYS A 311 -16.82 -17.34 10.73
N GLU A 312 -17.09 -18.62 10.50
CA GLU A 312 -16.11 -19.64 10.09
C GLU A 312 -15.54 -19.32 8.70
N ASP A 313 -16.34 -18.76 7.79
CA ASP A 313 -15.86 -18.35 6.47
C ASP A 313 -14.88 -17.16 6.58
N TYR A 314 -15.17 -16.19 7.43
CA TYR A 314 -14.24 -15.09 7.69
C TYR A 314 -12.94 -15.54 8.35
N ILE A 315 -12.99 -16.53 9.24
CA ILE A 315 -11.79 -17.15 9.83
C ILE A 315 -10.95 -17.81 8.73
N LYS A 316 -11.56 -18.61 7.86
CA LYS A 316 -10.89 -19.24 6.71
C LYS A 316 -10.28 -18.23 5.74
N ILE A 317 -10.97 -17.11 5.50
CA ILE A 317 -10.43 -16.00 4.69
C ILE A 317 -9.17 -15.45 5.37
N ASN A 318 -9.22 -15.18 6.68
CA ASN A 318 -8.06 -14.66 7.41
C ASN A 318 -6.87 -15.63 7.37
N GLU A 319 -7.12 -16.94 7.57
CA GLU A 319 -6.09 -17.99 7.49
C GLU A 319 -5.49 -18.07 6.09
N ARG A 320 -6.35 -18.07 5.04
CA ARG A 320 -5.89 -18.14 3.66
C ARG A 320 -4.97 -16.97 3.28
N PHE A 321 -5.30 -15.76 3.71
CA PHE A 321 -4.55 -14.55 3.38
C PHE A 321 -3.57 -14.12 4.48
N GLU A 322 -3.45 -14.87 5.57
CA GLU A 322 -2.62 -14.50 6.74
C GLU A 322 -2.93 -13.09 7.29
N PHE A 323 -4.22 -12.77 7.31
CA PHE A 323 -4.67 -11.49 7.82
C PHE A 323 -4.77 -11.52 9.35
N GLY A 324 -3.60 -11.58 10.01
CA GLY A 324 -3.44 -11.65 11.47
C GLY A 324 -2.83 -12.96 11.96
N GLU A 325 -2.28 -12.95 13.18
CA GLU A 325 -1.55 -14.08 13.77
C GLU A 325 -2.43 -15.30 14.05
N ASN A 326 -3.71 -15.08 14.39
CA ASN A 326 -4.74 -16.10 14.52
C ASN A 326 -5.96 -15.59 13.77
N GLY A 327 -6.56 -16.38 12.91
CA GLY A 327 -7.70 -15.99 12.07
C GLY A 327 -8.83 -15.23 12.78
N GLU A 328 -8.93 -15.35 14.12
CA GLU A 328 -9.90 -14.64 14.94
C GLU A 328 -9.52 -13.20 15.29
N LYS A 329 -8.22 -12.89 15.48
CA LYS A 329 -7.75 -11.57 15.99
C LYS A 329 -8.16 -10.38 15.13
N TYR A 330 -8.32 -10.58 13.82
CA TYR A 330 -8.67 -9.51 12.88
C TYR A 330 -10.03 -9.71 12.21
N LEU A 331 -10.86 -10.59 12.76
CA LEU A 331 -12.17 -10.92 12.21
C LEU A 331 -13.03 -9.69 11.95
N PHE A 332 -13.04 -8.74 12.89
CA PHE A 332 -13.78 -7.49 12.75
C PHE A 332 -13.29 -6.67 11.55
N LYS A 333 -11.96 -6.52 11.38
CA LYS A 333 -11.37 -5.77 10.27
C LYS A 333 -11.67 -6.41 8.92
N THR A 334 -11.62 -7.74 8.86
CA THR A 334 -11.93 -8.50 7.64
C THR A 334 -13.39 -8.35 7.27
N LYS A 335 -14.30 -8.46 8.26
CA LYS A 335 -15.72 -8.24 8.05
C LYS A 335 -15.99 -6.83 7.53
N GLU A 336 -15.42 -5.82 8.15
CA GLU A 336 -15.59 -4.42 7.76
C GLU A 336 -15.07 -4.16 6.34
N LEU A 337 -13.86 -4.68 6.02
CA LEU A 337 -13.27 -4.58 4.68
C LEU A 337 -14.20 -5.19 3.63
N ILE A 338 -14.66 -6.42 3.87
CA ILE A 338 -15.49 -7.17 2.92
C ILE A 338 -16.88 -6.53 2.79
N ALA A 339 -17.54 -6.19 3.91
CA ALA A 339 -18.86 -5.58 3.92
C ALA A 339 -18.90 -4.29 3.10
N THR A 340 -17.83 -3.50 3.17
CA THR A 340 -17.69 -2.25 2.40
C THR A 340 -17.90 -2.43 0.89
N TYR A 341 -17.60 -3.64 0.36
CA TYR A 341 -17.69 -3.95 -1.08
C TYR A 341 -18.77 -4.99 -1.44
N LEU A 342 -19.32 -5.70 -0.46
CA LEU A 342 -20.40 -6.67 -0.71
C LEU A 342 -21.79 -6.04 -0.65
N ASP A 343 -21.95 -4.91 0.06
CA ASP A 343 -23.24 -4.22 0.20
C ASP A 343 -23.60 -3.38 -1.04
N ASP A 344 -22.65 -3.16 -1.95
CA ASP A 344 -22.87 -2.38 -3.18
C ASP A 344 -23.57 -3.20 -4.31
N GLU A 345 -23.88 -4.48 -4.10
CA GLU A 345 -24.60 -5.33 -5.07
C GLU A 345 -26.14 -5.30 -4.91
N ARG A 346 -26.68 -4.25 -4.24
CA ARG A 346 -28.13 -4.04 -4.10
C ARG A 346 -28.70 -3.08 -5.15
#